data_eede8955f7cff6b145008e359fcabb87
#
_entry.id   eede8955f7cff6b145008e359fcabb87
#
_cell.length_a   1.000
_cell.length_b   1.000
_cell.length_c   1.000
_cell.angle_alpha   90.00
_cell.angle_beta   90.00
_cell.angle_gamma   90.00
#
_symmetry.space_group_name_H-M   'P 1'
#
loop_
_entity.id
_entity.type
_entity.pdbx_description
1 polymer ?
#
loop_
_entity_poly.entity_id
_entity_poly.type
_entity_poly.pdbx_seq_one_letter_code
_entity_poly.pdbx_strand_id
1 'polypeptide(L)'
;MSRTVRSAVAAALLSGLLLTSCAPKHSATHDGAPSSGRGGSSGNSASGGGRSGGPLPLGPGPQPAYRVQRQPPAGSCHYRYSPDKEPLPDPTCTPGALNPKVTQATLDSTICRKGGYTSDIRPPTNITNREKAANAKSYGYTGNMRDAEYDHLVSLQLGGDPNDPRNLWVEPPSPGHRPNSGPNNDKDAVETSLHTAVCKKQVTLEAAQRAIAGDWTTALAGLGLGRK
;
A
#
# COMPACT_ATOMS: atom_id res chain seq x y z
N MET A 1 45.96 13.43 30.75
CA MET A 1 46.37 12.05 31.12
C MET A 1 45.85 11.09 30.09
N SER A 2 46.75 10.64 29.24
CA SER A 2 46.48 9.73 28.11
C SER A 2 46.34 8.30 28.62
N ARG A 3 45.38 7.53 28.09
CA ARG A 3 45.46 6.08 28.09
C ARG A 3 44.95 5.53 26.75
N THR A 4 45.88 5.20 25.95
CA THR A 4 45.80 4.37 24.74
C THR A 4 45.64 2.92 25.19
N VAL A 5 44.65 2.19 24.62
CA VAL A 5 44.63 0.71 24.70
C VAL A 5 44.54 0.19 23.23
N ARG A 6 45.60 -0.51 22.89
CA ARG A 6 45.73 -1.34 21.66
C ARG A 6 45.33 -2.76 22.03
N SER A 7 44.68 -3.48 21.13
CA SER A 7 44.73 -4.95 20.97
C SER A 7 43.66 -5.31 19.94
N ALA A 8 43.75 -6.23 19.08
CA ALA A 8 44.71 -7.08 18.44
C ALA A 8 43.87 -7.88 17.42
N VAL A 9 44.46 -8.10 16.28
CA VAL A 9 43.93 -8.85 15.13
C VAL A 9 43.89 -10.34 15.49
N ALA A 10 42.83 -11.02 15.09
CA ALA A 10 42.86 -12.47 14.89
C ALA A 10 42.12 -12.81 13.60
N ALA A 11 42.90 -13.24 12.62
CA ALA A 11 42.45 -13.87 11.39
C ALA A 11 42.25 -15.37 11.63
N ALA A 12 41.15 -15.93 11.15
CA ALA A 12 40.99 -17.36 11.00
C ALA A 12 40.45 -17.67 9.61
N LEU A 13 41.31 -18.28 8.81
CA LEU A 13 41.03 -18.97 7.53
C LEU A 13 40.60 -20.39 7.83
N LEU A 14 39.62 -20.94 7.10
CA LEU A 14 39.47 -22.38 6.74
C LEU A 14 38.29 -22.46 5.76
N SER A 15 38.53 -22.67 4.46
CA SER A 15 38.59 -23.97 3.71
C SER A 15 37.23 -24.66 3.58
N GLY A 16 36.60 -24.54 2.47
CA GLY A 16 36.27 -25.40 1.36
C GLY A 16 35.43 -26.65 1.65
N LEU A 17 34.28 -26.73 0.97
CA LEU A 17 33.84 -28.03 0.39
C LEU A 17 32.87 -27.76 -0.77
N LEU A 18 33.28 -28.21 -1.96
CA LEU A 18 32.47 -28.41 -3.16
C LEU A 18 31.68 -29.71 -3.02
N LEU A 19 30.40 -29.68 -3.23
CA LEU A 19 29.63 -30.91 -3.54
C LEU A 19 28.73 -30.60 -4.76
N THR A 20 29.15 -31.18 -5.86
CA THR A 20 28.39 -31.45 -7.09
C THR A 20 27.42 -32.57 -6.87
N SER A 21 26.15 -32.45 -7.26
CA SER A 21 25.30 -33.64 -7.51
C SER A 21 24.21 -33.30 -8.55
N CYS A 22 24.35 -33.91 -9.65
CA CYS A 22 23.51 -34.49 -10.69
C CYS A 22 21.99 -34.28 -10.65
N ALA A 23 21.49 -33.87 -11.83
CA ALA A 23 20.11 -34.01 -12.27
C ALA A 23 19.78 -35.45 -12.71
N PRO A 24 18.51 -35.86 -12.77
CA PRO A 24 18.03 -36.63 -13.89
C PRO A 24 16.89 -35.98 -14.68
N LYS A 25 17.02 -36.10 -15.99
CA LYS A 25 15.97 -35.89 -17.00
C LYS A 25 15.00 -37.08 -16.96
N HIS A 26 13.70 -36.79 -17.06
CA HIS A 26 12.75 -37.72 -17.61
C HIS A 26 11.86 -37.01 -18.62
N SER A 27 12.00 -37.47 -19.86
CA SER A 27 11.05 -37.27 -20.96
C SER A 27 9.99 -38.36 -20.89
N ALA A 28 8.72 -38.03 -21.11
CA ALA A 28 7.73 -38.95 -21.68
C ALA A 28 6.64 -38.11 -22.37
N THR A 29 6.58 -38.31 -23.66
CA THR A 29 5.51 -37.97 -24.61
C THR A 29 4.31 -38.86 -24.39
N HIS A 30 3.09 -38.35 -24.52
CA HIS A 30 1.99 -39.07 -25.15
C HIS A 30 0.91 -38.13 -25.65
N ASP A 31 0.56 -38.36 -26.93
CA ASP A 31 -0.49 -37.75 -27.73
C ASP A 31 -1.92 -38.10 -27.26
N GLY A 32 -2.90 -37.25 -27.60
CA GLY A 32 -4.31 -37.63 -27.56
C GLY A 32 -5.26 -36.42 -27.63
N ALA A 33 -5.69 -36.06 -28.84
CA ALA A 33 -6.92 -35.29 -29.10
C ALA A 33 -7.94 -36.20 -29.78
N PRO A 34 -9.21 -35.78 -30.12
CA PRO A 34 -10.05 -34.68 -29.66
C PRO A 34 -11.47 -35.16 -29.25
N SER A 35 -12.27 -34.30 -28.62
CA SER A 35 -13.75 -34.41 -28.74
C SER A 35 -14.44 -33.06 -28.55
N SER A 36 -15.23 -32.77 -29.56
CA SER A 36 -16.10 -31.61 -29.72
C SER A 36 -17.37 -31.71 -28.87
N GLY A 37 -17.80 -30.56 -28.32
CA GLY A 37 -19.10 -30.40 -27.67
C GLY A 37 -19.55 -28.94 -27.76
N ARG A 38 -20.45 -28.66 -28.73
CA ARG A 38 -21.20 -27.39 -28.86
C ARG A 38 -22.23 -27.26 -27.73
N GLY A 39 -22.37 -26.03 -27.22
CA GLY A 39 -23.51 -25.65 -26.39
C GLY A 39 -23.48 -24.16 -26.13
N GLY A 40 -24.15 -23.37 -26.98
CA GLY A 40 -24.33 -21.95 -26.81
C GLY A 40 -25.39 -21.65 -25.75
N SER A 41 -25.18 -20.61 -24.99
CA SER A 41 -26.26 -19.86 -24.34
C SER A 41 -25.82 -18.40 -24.19
N SER A 42 -26.52 -17.53 -24.91
CA SER A 42 -26.44 -16.09 -24.77
C SER A 42 -27.01 -15.67 -23.44
N GLY A 43 -26.19 -15.09 -22.56
CA GLY A 43 -26.61 -14.45 -21.33
C GLY A 43 -26.13 -13.01 -21.33
N ASN A 44 -27.05 -12.11 -21.37
CA ASN A 44 -26.98 -10.66 -21.42
C ASN A 44 -26.12 -10.11 -20.26
N SER A 45 -24.99 -9.51 -20.57
CA SER A 45 -24.13 -8.88 -19.57
C SER A 45 -24.59 -7.44 -19.34
N ALA A 46 -25.28 -7.22 -18.25
CA ALA A 46 -25.44 -5.88 -17.69
C ALA A 46 -24.08 -5.40 -17.18
N SER A 47 -23.56 -4.33 -17.78
CA SER A 47 -22.34 -3.66 -17.33
C SER A 47 -22.59 -2.92 -16.01
N GLY A 48 -22.42 -3.63 -14.90
CA GLY A 48 -22.22 -3.03 -13.58
C GLY A 48 -20.73 -3.08 -13.27
N GLY A 49 -20.02 -1.97 -13.42
CA GLY A 49 -18.58 -1.86 -13.15
C GLY A 49 -18.25 -1.94 -11.65
N GLY A 50 -18.55 -3.07 -11.03
CA GLY A 50 -18.03 -3.42 -9.70
C GLY A 50 -16.77 -4.23 -9.91
N ARG A 51 -15.60 -3.64 -9.67
CA ARG A 51 -14.35 -4.41 -9.60
C ARG A 51 -14.49 -5.41 -8.47
N SER A 52 -14.59 -6.68 -8.81
CA SER A 52 -14.48 -7.81 -7.91
C SER A 52 -13.15 -7.69 -7.15
N GLY A 53 -13.24 -7.24 -5.88
CA GLY A 53 -12.09 -7.00 -5.04
C GLY A 53 -11.41 -8.30 -4.63
N GLY A 54 -10.39 -8.70 -5.38
CA GLY A 54 -9.38 -9.60 -4.85
C GLY A 54 -8.68 -8.99 -3.63
N PRO A 55 -7.87 -9.77 -2.89
CA PRO A 55 -7.09 -9.25 -1.77
C PRO A 55 -6.13 -8.16 -2.27
N LEU A 56 -5.94 -7.12 -1.44
CA LEU A 56 -4.95 -6.10 -1.73
C LEU A 56 -3.54 -6.72 -1.72
N PRO A 57 -2.63 -6.27 -2.58
CA PRO A 57 -1.28 -6.82 -2.65
C PRO A 57 -0.52 -6.57 -1.34
N LEU A 58 0.34 -7.52 -0.98
CA LEU A 58 1.28 -7.30 0.10
C LEU A 58 2.50 -6.53 -0.41
N GLY A 59 2.95 -5.57 0.36
CA GLY A 59 4.22 -4.88 0.18
C GLY A 59 5.34 -5.55 1.00
N PRO A 60 6.56 -5.00 0.97
CA PRO A 60 7.70 -5.52 1.73
C PRO A 60 7.58 -5.30 3.25
N GLY A 61 6.69 -4.44 3.69
CA GLY A 61 6.56 -4.04 5.09
C GLY A 61 7.66 -3.07 5.55
N PRO A 62 7.73 -2.80 6.87
CA PRO A 62 8.74 -1.93 7.44
C PRO A 62 10.15 -2.44 7.19
N GLN A 63 11.04 -1.54 6.76
CA GLN A 63 12.44 -1.82 6.44
C GLN A 63 13.36 -1.22 7.50
N PRO A 64 14.49 -1.88 7.82
CA PRO A 64 15.50 -1.30 8.73
C PRO A 64 16.15 -0.04 8.15
N ALA A 65 16.19 0.08 6.82
CA ALA A 65 16.62 1.29 6.11
C ALA A 65 15.77 1.44 4.85
N TYR A 66 15.00 2.53 4.78
CA TYR A 66 14.19 2.84 3.61
C TYR A 66 15.05 3.39 2.47
N ARG A 67 14.63 3.08 1.25
CA ARG A 67 15.21 3.61 0.00
C ARG A 67 14.11 4.27 -0.81
N VAL A 68 14.49 5.29 -1.58
CA VAL A 68 13.59 5.95 -2.53
C VAL A 68 13.08 4.92 -3.55
N GLN A 69 11.78 4.75 -3.61
CA GLN A 69 11.12 3.83 -4.53
C GLN A 69 10.92 4.47 -5.90
N ARG A 70 11.03 3.64 -6.93
CA ARG A 70 10.72 4.06 -8.29
C ARG A 70 9.22 4.31 -8.41
N GLN A 71 8.87 5.48 -8.94
CA GLN A 71 7.49 5.87 -9.20
C GLN A 71 7.07 5.47 -10.63
N PRO A 72 5.76 5.39 -10.92
CA PRO A 72 5.25 5.21 -12.28
C PRO A 72 5.79 6.29 -13.24
N PRO A 73 5.81 6.05 -14.56
CA PRO A 73 6.24 7.05 -15.53
C PRO A 73 5.46 8.37 -15.41
N ALA A 74 6.07 9.47 -15.80
CA ALA A 74 5.42 10.78 -15.77
C ALA A 74 4.14 10.78 -16.63
N GLY A 75 3.05 11.29 -16.08
CA GLY A 75 1.74 11.39 -16.75
C GLY A 75 1.03 10.06 -16.96
N SER A 76 1.50 8.95 -16.36
CA SER A 76 0.87 7.64 -16.54
C SER A 76 -0.27 7.34 -15.55
N CYS A 77 -0.43 8.15 -14.51
CA CYS A 77 -1.46 7.99 -13.48
C CYS A 77 -2.51 9.10 -13.57
N HIS A 78 -3.77 8.75 -13.31
CA HIS A 78 -4.88 9.68 -13.47
C HIS A 78 -5.74 9.74 -12.20
N TYR A 79 -5.95 10.95 -11.67
CA TYR A 79 -6.88 11.13 -10.57
C TYR A 79 -8.31 10.77 -10.98
N ARG A 80 -9.01 10.17 -10.05
CA ARG A 80 -10.47 10.07 -10.07
C ARG A 80 -11.02 11.06 -9.05
N TYR A 81 -12.30 11.35 -9.12
CA TYR A 81 -12.97 12.23 -8.17
C TYR A 81 -14.31 11.65 -7.76
N SER A 82 -14.65 11.80 -6.48
CA SER A 82 -15.98 11.49 -5.98
C SER A 82 -17.03 12.47 -6.55
N PRO A 83 -18.34 12.23 -6.34
CA PRO A 83 -19.37 13.21 -6.67
C PRO A 83 -19.13 14.58 -6.00
N ASP A 84 -18.62 14.59 -4.78
CA ASP A 84 -18.30 15.79 -4.00
C ASP A 84 -16.93 16.38 -4.35
N LYS A 85 -16.29 15.89 -5.42
CA LYS A 85 -14.98 16.33 -5.92
C LYS A 85 -13.79 16.01 -5.03
N GLU A 86 -13.94 15.13 -4.07
CA GLU A 86 -12.81 14.59 -3.31
C GLU A 86 -11.86 13.79 -4.22
N PRO A 87 -10.55 13.96 -4.09
CA PRO A 87 -9.59 13.24 -4.92
C PRO A 87 -9.52 11.76 -4.55
N LEU A 88 -9.41 10.93 -5.57
CA LEU A 88 -9.20 9.49 -5.46
C LEU A 88 -8.01 9.09 -6.34
N PRO A 89 -7.13 8.18 -5.90
CA PRO A 89 -5.99 7.80 -6.72
C PRO A 89 -6.38 6.94 -7.92
N ASP A 90 -5.45 6.82 -8.85
CA ASP A 90 -5.53 5.86 -9.96
C ASP A 90 -5.37 4.43 -9.42
N PRO A 91 -6.37 3.55 -9.58
CA PRO A 91 -6.28 2.20 -9.05
C PRO A 91 -5.28 1.30 -9.81
N THR A 92 -4.76 1.75 -10.95
CA THR A 92 -3.69 1.03 -11.67
C THR A 92 -2.31 1.41 -11.16
N CYS A 93 -2.13 2.65 -10.72
CA CYS A 93 -0.89 3.14 -10.13
C CYS A 93 -0.85 2.90 -8.62
N THR A 94 -1.95 3.18 -7.94
CA THR A 94 -2.06 3.13 -6.48
C THR A 94 -3.27 2.27 -6.08
N PRO A 95 -3.20 0.95 -6.27
CA PRO A 95 -4.28 0.03 -5.85
C PRO A 95 -4.39 -0.14 -4.33
N GLY A 96 -3.41 0.33 -3.60
CA GLY A 96 -3.15 0.00 -2.20
C GLY A 96 -2.19 -1.17 -2.06
N ALA A 97 -1.34 -1.15 -1.02
CA ALA A 97 -0.49 -2.29 -0.64
C ALA A 97 -0.44 -2.40 0.88
N LEU A 98 -0.36 -3.62 1.39
CA LEU A 98 -0.47 -3.91 2.81
C LEU A 98 0.88 -4.29 3.42
N ASN A 99 1.08 -3.88 4.66
CA ASN A 99 2.16 -4.32 5.52
C ASN A 99 1.90 -5.75 6.00
N PRO A 100 2.73 -6.74 5.63
CA PRO A 100 2.50 -8.14 5.96
C PRO A 100 2.58 -8.44 7.48
N LYS A 101 3.11 -7.52 8.29
CA LYS A 101 3.16 -7.66 9.75
C LYS A 101 1.83 -7.29 10.42
N VAL A 102 0.93 -6.59 9.73
CA VAL A 102 -0.37 -6.17 10.26
C VAL A 102 -1.44 -7.09 9.72
N THR A 103 -1.91 -7.97 10.57
CA THR A 103 -2.96 -8.95 10.29
C THR A 103 -4.06 -8.86 11.34
N GLN A 104 -5.21 -9.48 11.11
CA GLN A 104 -6.28 -9.55 12.12
C GLN A 104 -5.79 -10.14 13.45
N ALA A 105 -4.84 -11.08 13.40
CA ALA A 105 -4.28 -11.73 14.59
C ALA A 105 -3.24 -10.86 15.33
N THR A 106 -2.63 -9.89 14.65
CA THR A 106 -1.56 -9.05 15.23
C THR A 106 -2.02 -7.65 15.60
N LEU A 107 -3.31 -7.34 15.55
CA LEU A 107 -3.83 -6.00 15.83
C LEU A 107 -3.33 -5.43 17.16
N ASP A 108 -3.44 -6.19 18.25
CA ASP A 108 -3.11 -5.74 19.59
C ASP A 108 -1.59 -5.50 19.79
N SER A 109 -0.75 -6.14 18.98
CA SER A 109 0.71 -5.94 18.98
C SER A 109 1.20 -4.95 17.92
N THR A 110 0.32 -4.52 17.02
CA THR A 110 0.61 -3.59 15.93
C THR A 110 -0.24 -2.33 16.04
N ILE A 111 -1.15 -2.12 15.13
CA ILE A 111 -1.88 -0.85 14.98
C ILE A 111 -2.78 -0.49 16.16
N CYS A 112 -3.25 -1.46 16.95
CA CYS A 112 -4.10 -1.21 18.12
C CYS A 112 -3.30 -1.14 19.44
N ARG A 113 -1.98 -1.35 19.40
CA ARG A 113 -1.14 -1.21 20.60
C ARG A 113 -1.06 0.25 21.06
N LYS A 114 -0.95 0.47 22.35
CA LYS A 114 -0.61 1.79 22.89
C LYS A 114 0.84 2.13 22.54
N GLY A 115 1.14 3.40 22.32
CA GLY A 115 2.49 3.90 22.11
C GLY A 115 2.95 4.07 20.65
N GLY A 116 2.02 4.06 19.68
CA GLY A 116 2.31 4.63 18.37
C GLY A 116 3.08 3.72 17.40
N TYR A 117 2.51 2.57 17.05
CA TYR A 117 3.08 1.66 16.05
C TYR A 117 3.47 2.36 14.74
N THR A 118 2.64 3.31 14.27
CA THR A 118 2.81 3.97 12.96
C THR A 118 4.02 4.90 12.91
N SER A 119 4.41 5.52 14.04
CA SER A 119 5.61 6.36 14.11
C SER A 119 6.89 5.56 13.91
N ASP A 120 6.91 4.32 14.41
CA ASP A 120 8.10 3.46 14.38
C ASP A 120 8.42 2.94 12.97
N ILE A 121 7.40 2.92 12.09
CA ILE A 121 7.51 2.36 10.74
C ILE A 121 7.45 3.41 9.63
N ARG A 122 7.28 4.68 9.97
CA ARG A 122 7.17 5.75 8.97
C ARG A 122 8.52 6.00 8.30
N PRO A 123 8.60 6.04 6.96
CA PRO A 123 9.82 6.40 6.27
C PRO A 123 10.27 7.83 6.60
N PRO A 124 11.57 8.11 6.64
CA PRO A 124 12.09 9.45 6.90
C PRO A 124 11.78 10.42 5.74
N THR A 125 11.62 11.71 6.07
CA THR A 125 11.20 12.74 5.11
C THR A 125 12.14 12.94 3.93
N ASN A 126 13.45 12.68 4.08
CA ASN A 126 14.41 12.73 2.96
C ASN A 126 14.16 11.65 1.91
N ILE A 127 13.49 10.56 2.25
CA ILE A 127 13.01 9.52 1.32
C ILE A 127 11.68 9.97 0.71
N THR A 128 10.68 10.24 1.55
CA THR A 128 9.31 10.54 1.08
C THR A 128 9.21 11.83 0.28
N ASN A 129 10.01 12.87 0.56
CA ASN A 129 10.03 14.10 -0.24
C ASN A 129 10.49 13.87 -1.68
N ARG A 130 11.46 12.97 -1.88
CA ARG A 130 11.94 12.62 -3.22
C ARG A 130 10.90 11.80 -3.98
N GLU A 131 10.24 10.90 -3.30
CA GLU A 131 9.15 10.09 -3.85
C GLU A 131 7.95 10.96 -4.19
N LYS A 132 7.54 11.85 -3.30
CA LYS A 132 6.47 12.84 -3.53
C LYS A 132 6.70 13.64 -4.81
N ALA A 133 7.92 14.15 -4.98
CA ALA A 133 8.26 14.94 -6.17
C ALA A 133 8.21 14.12 -7.47
N ALA A 134 8.59 12.85 -7.42
CA ALA A 134 8.52 11.95 -8.56
C ALA A 134 7.08 11.47 -8.83
N ASN A 135 6.31 11.14 -7.80
CA ASN A 135 4.92 10.72 -7.89
C ASN A 135 4.01 11.85 -8.41
N ALA A 136 4.27 13.10 -8.01
CA ALA A 136 3.57 14.26 -8.57
C ALA A 136 3.69 14.33 -10.09
N LYS A 137 4.87 14.00 -10.65
CA LYS A 137 5.06 13.89 -12.09
C LYS A 137 4.28 12.72 -12.70
N SER A 138 4.21 11.59 -12.00
CA SER A 138 3.44 10.43 -12.45
C SER A 138 1.96 10.76 -12.58
N TYR A 139 1.41 11.52 -11.65
CA TYR A 139 0.01 11.96 -11.63
C TYR A 139 -0.24 13.26 -12.43
N GLY A 140 0.80 13.88 -12.99
CA GLY A 140 0.65 15.18 -13.66
C GLY A 140 0.14 16.28 -12.73
N TYR A 141 0.47 16.22 -11.43
CA TYR A 141 0.04 17.19 -10.44
C TYR A 141 0.72 18.54 -10.68
N THR A 142 -0.08 19.59 -10.88
CA THR A 142 0.38 20.97 -11.15
C THR A 142 0.07 21.96 -10.03
N GLY A 143 -0.61 21.48 -8.97
CA GLY A 143 -0.92 22.31 -7.81
C GLY A 143 0.29 22.61 -6.93
N ASN A 144 0.07 23.38 -5.87
CA ASN A 144 1.10 23.69 -4.90
C ASN A 144 1.49 22.43 -4.09
N MET A 145 2.73 21.99 -4.23
CA MET A 145 3.27 20.81 -3.51
C MET A 145 3.24 20.95 -1.98
N ARG A 146 3.13 22.16 -1.44
CA ARG A 146 2.99 22.39 0.00
C ARG A 146 1.60 22.07 0.52
N ASP A 147 0.60 22.16 -0.34
CA ASP A 147 -0.81 21.91 0.00
C ASP A 147 -1.21 20.46 -0.27
N ALA A 148 -0.48 19.75 -1.15
CA ALA A 148 -0.69 18.33 -1.36
C ALA A 148 -0.03 17.48 -0.27
N GLU A 149 -0.57 16.32 0.02
CA GLU A 149 0.05 15.31 0.87
C GLU A 149 0.75 14.22 0.03
N TYR A 150 1.77 13.57 0.58
CA TYR A 150 2.23 12.28 0.07
C TYR A 150 1.65 11.21 0.97
N ASP A 151 0.47 10.78 0.57
CA ASP A 151 -0.43 10.03 1.40
C ASP A 151 -0.38 8.52 1.15
N HIS A 152 -0.66 7.74 2.19
CA HIS A 152 -0.86 6.30 2.13
C HIS A 152 -2.34 6.01 1.84
N LEU A 153 -2.68 5.48 0.66
CA LEU A 153 -4.06 5.12 0.31
C LEU A 153 -4.70 4.20 1.37
N VAL A 154 -4.01 3.15 1.76
CA VAL A 154 -4.31 2.42 2.99
C VAL A 154 -3.37 2.97 4.05
N SER A 155 -3.91 3.69 5.01
CA SER A 155 -3.11 4.37 6.02
C SER A 155 -2.29 3.39 6.87
N LEU A 156 -1.19 3.90 7.45
CA LEU A 156 -0.36 3.11 8.35
C LEU A 156 -1.15 2.59 9.56
N GLN A 157 -2.11 3.36 10.03
CA GLN A 157 -3.01 2.96 11.14
C GLN A 157 -4.04 1.90 10.73
N LEU A 158 -4.17 1.59 9.45
CA LEU A 158 -4.93 0.47 8.91
C LEU A 158 -4.04 -0.63 8.34
N GLY A 159 -2.74 -0.59 8.63
CA GLY A 159 -1.80 -1.60 8.18
C GLY A 159 -1.40 -1.48 6.71
N GLY A 160 -1.46 -0.29 6.13
CA GLY A 160 -0.87 -0.03 4.82
C GLY A 160 0.66 -0.19 4.84
N ASP A 161 1.24 -0.53 3.70
CA ASP A 161 2.69 -0.61 3.56
C ASP A 161 3.31 0.78 3.64
N PRO A 162 4.37 0.95 4.45
CA PRO A 162 4.94 2.27 4.70
C PRO A 162 5.67 2.90 3.52
N ASN A 163 6.18 2.11 2.56
CA ASN A 163 6.98 2.65 1.46
C ASN A 163 6.79 1.93 0.11
N ASP A 164 5.73 1.14 -0.03
CA ASP A 164 5.39 0.56 -1.33
C ASP A 164 4.76 1.63 -2.23
N PRO A 165 5.30 1.90 -3.43
CA PRO A 165 4.76 2.94 -4.32
C PRO A 165 3.31 2.66 -4.78
N ARG A 166 2.83 1.43 -4.66
CA ARG A 166 1.43 1.06 -4.92
C ARG A 166 0.47 1.50 -3.81
N ASN A 167 1.01 1.95 -2.67
CA ASN A 167 0.23 2.46 -1.53
C ASN A 167 0.37 3.96 -1.33
N LEU A 168 1.23 4.62 -2.08
CA LEU A 168 1.57 6.02 -1.88
C LEU A 168 1.23 6.86 -3.11
N TRP A 169 0.65 8.03 -2.89
CA TRP A 169 0.27 8.95 -3.96
C TRP A 169 0.34 10.40 -3.49
N VAL A 170 0.53 11.30 -4.44
CA VAL A 170 0.36 12.73 -4.16
C VAL A 170 -1.13 13.01 -4.14
N GLU A 171 -1.68 13.20 -2.95
CA GLU A 171 -3.07 13.55 -2.73
C GLU A 171 -3.26 15.05 -2.84
N PRO A 172 -4.09 15.53 -3.78
CA PRO A 172 -4.52 16.92 -3.82
C PRO A 172 -5.34 17.27 -2.58
N PRO A 173 -5.37 18.52 -2.15
CA PRO A 173 -6.23 18.94 -1.05
C PRO A 173 -7.71 18.78 -1.39
N SER A 174 -8.54 18.56 -0.37
CA SER A 174 -10.01 18.51 -0.47
C SER A 174 -10.61 19.83 -1.02
N PRO A 175 -11.81 19.79 -1.60
CA PRO A 175 -12.52 20.99 -2.06
C PRO A 175 -12.66 22.05 -0.96
N GLY A 176 -12.50 23.31 -1.32
CA GLY A 176 -12.57 24.42 -0.37
C GLY A 176 -11.29 24.66 0.45
N HIS A 177 -10.23 23.89 0.18
CA HIS A 177 -8.92 24.11 0.80
C HIS A 177 -8.40 25.53 0.59
N ARG A 178 -7.86 26.13 1.65
CA ARG A 178 -7.24 27.46 1.58
C ARG A 178 -5.82 27.34 1.01
N PRO A 179 -5.49 27.97 -0.10
CA PRO A 179 -4.16 27.92 -0.68
C PRO A 179 -3.04 28.31 0.32
N ASN A 180 -1.96 27.56 0.31
CA ASN A 180 -0.78 27.72 1.18
C ASN A 180 -1.02 27.43 2.68
N SER A 181 -2.12 26.78 3.05
CA SER A 181 -2.36 26.39 4.44
C SER A 181 -1.72 25.06 4.84
N GLY A 182 -1.07 24.37 3.90
CA GLY A 182 -0.50 23.05 4.09
C GLY A 182 -1.49 21.92 3.80
N PRO A 183 -1.08 20.66 3.86
CA PRO A 183 -1.97 19.52 3.62
C PRO A 183 -3.15 19.54 4.58
N ASN A 184 -4.33 19.31 4.05
CA ASN A 184 -5.56 19.14 4.81
C ASN A 184 -6.55 18.40 3.92
N ASN A 185 -6.91 17.17 4.29
CA ASN A 185 -7.88 16.37 3.56
C ASN A 185 -8.83 15.67 4.53
N ASP A 186 -10.03 15.37 4.06
CA ASP A 186 -11.07 14.75 4.87
C ASP A 186 -10.83 13.25 5.08
N LYS A 187 -9.91 12.65 4.33
CA LYS A 187 -9.54 11.24 4.42
C LYS A 187 -8.97 10.87 5.79
N ASP A 188 -8.20 11.76 6.44
CA ASP A 188 -7.65 11.54 7.79
C ASP A 188 -8.73 11.20 8.83
N ALA A 189 -9.90 11.86 8.75
CA ALA A 189 -11.02 11.59 9.64
C ALA A 189 -11.64 10.21 9.39
N VAL A 190 -11.72 9.80 8.12
CA VAL A 190 -12.18 8.48 7.72
C VAL A 190 -11.23 7.39 8.22
N GLU A 191 -9.93 7.59 8.04
CA GLU A 191 -8.89 6.67 8.53
C GLU A 191 -8.97 6.44 10.04
N THR A 192 -9.06 7.53 10.79
CA THR A 192 -9.16 7.48 12.26
C THR A 192 -10.43 6.75 12.71
N SER A 193 -11.55 6.97 12.00
CA SER A 193 -12.81 6.29 12.28
C SER A 193 -12.72 4.79 11.99
N LEU A 194 -12.16 4.42 10.85
CA LEU A 194 -11.95 3.02 10.47
C LEU A 194 -10.99 2.31 11.44
N HIS A 195 -9.86 2.94 11.79
CA HIS A 195 -8.91 2.42 12.78
C HIS A 195 -9.60 2.15 14.12
N THR A 196 -10.39 3.11 14.60
CA THR A 196 -11.16 2.97 15.83
C THR A 196 -12.12 1.78 15.75
N ALA A 197 -12.83 1.63 14.64
CA ALA A 197 -13.77 0.54 14.43
C ALA A 197 -13.09 -0.84 14.37
N VAL A 198 -11.93 -0.93 13.71
CA VAL A 198 -11.11 -2.14 13.66
C VAL A 198 -10.61 -2.52 15.06
N CYS A 199 -10.04 -1.57 15.81
CA CYS A 199 -9.52 -1.84 17.14
C CYS A 199 -10.61 -2.17 18.17
N LYS A 200 -11.84 -1.67 17.96
CA LYS A 200 -13.02 -2.04 18.73
C LYS A 200 -13.70 -3.33 18.22
N LYS A 201 -13.14 -3.98 17.19
CA LYS A 201 -13.67 -5.22 16.59
C LYS A 201 -15.09 -5.05 16.01
N GLN A 202 -15.45 -3.83 15.60
CA GLN A 202 -16.74 -3.53 14.96
C GLN A 202 -16.73 -3.95 13.49
N VAL A 203 -15.55 -3.88 12.85
CA VAL A 203 -15.30 -4.36 11.48
C VAL A 203 -13.99 -5.13 11.45
N THR A 204 -13.84 -6.00 10.45
CA THR A 204 -12.54 -6.68 10.24
C THR A 204 -11.52 -5.74 9.62
N LEU A 205 -10.23 -6.00 9.86
CA LEU A 205 -9.13 -5.26 9.25
C LEU A 205 -9.24 -5.27 7.71
N GLU A 206 -9.47 -6.45 7.14
CA GLU A 206 -9.57 -6.61 5.68
C GLU A 206 -10.74 -5.81 5.09
N ALA A 207 -11.89 -5.77 5.77
CA ALA A 207 -13.04 -4.99 5.30
C ALA A 207 -12.71 -3.48 5.29
N ALA A 208 -12.07 -2.97 6.34
CA ALA A 208 -11.64 -1.58 6.41
C ALA A 208 -10.59 -1.22 5.35
N GLN A 209 -9.60 -2.09 5.16
CA GLN A 209 -8.55 -1.92 4.13
C GLN A 209 -9.13 -1.88 2.73
N ARG A 210 -10.05 -2.79 2.40
CA ARG A 210 -10.71 -2.80 1.09
C ARG A 210 -11.62 -1.61 0.87
N ALA A 211 -12.34 -1.19 1.90
CA ALA A 211 -13.23 -0.04 1.80
C ALA A 211 -12.46 1.24 1.50
N ILE A 212 -11.39 1.54 2.25
CA ILE A 212 -10.60 2.76 2.04
C ILE A 212 -9.83 2.73 0.71
N ALA A 213 -9.31 1.58 0.30
CA ALA A 213 -8.60 1.44 -0.97
C ALA A 213 -9.51 1.55 -2.20
N GLY A 214 -10.77 1.13 -2.08
CA GLY A 214 -11.75 1.22 -3.14
C GLY A 214 -12.23 2.64 -3.39
N ASP A 215 -12.78 3.24 -2.34
CA ASP A 215 -13.26 4.62 -2.29
C ASP A 215 -13.35 5.09 -0.84
N TRP A 216 -12.40 5.88 -0.40
CA TRP A 216 -12.34 6.36 0.98
C TRP A 216 -13.55 7.23 1.36
N THR A 217 -14.16 7.93 0.40
CA THR A 217 -15.30 8.84 0.64
C THR A 217 -16.58 8.09 1.05
N THR A 218 -16.70 6.85 0.62
CA THR A 218 -17.86 5.98 0.93
C THR A 218 -17.55 4.88 1.94
N ALA A 219 -16.29 4.76 2.37
CA ALA A 219 -15.80 3.64 3.18
C ALA A 219 -16.58 3.45 4.50
N LEU A 220 -16.87 4.53 5.23
CA LEU A 220 -17.61 4.45 6.49
C LEU A 220 -19.05 4.02 6.26
N ALA A 221 -19.73 4.61 5.29
CA ALA A 221 -21.11 4.29 4.96
C ALA A 221 -21.25 2.83 4.47
N GLY A 222 -20.33 2.39 3.61
CA GLY A 222 -20.28 1.02 3.08
C GLY A 222 -20.07 -0.06 4.16
N LEU A 223 -19.47 0.30 5.29
CA LEU A 223 -19.28 -0.57 6.45
C LEU A 223 -20.30 -0.36 7.57
N GLY A 224 -21.33 0.45 7.34
CA GLY A 224 -22.34 0.75 8.36
C GLY A 224 -21.84 1.58 9.54
N LEU A 225 -20.70 2.28 9.36
CA LEU A 225 -20.07 3.12 10.39
C LEU A 225 -20.46 4.61 10.25
N GLY A 226 -21.23 4.98 9.24
CA GLY A 226 -21.78 6.32 9.07
C GLY A 226 -22.66 6.73 10.24
N ARG A 227 -22.68 8.02 10.58
CA ARG A 227 -23.63 8.53 11.58
C ARG A 227 -25.06 8.21 11.11
N LYS A 228 -25.81 7.57 12.00
CA LYS A 228 -27.26 7.44 11.84
C LYS A 228 -27.91 8.81 11.97
#